data_18b806b63f67cf99e90bb4f58e26e08b
#
_entry.id   18b806b63f67cf99e90bb4f58e26e08b
#
_cell.length_a   1.000
_cell.length_b   1.000
_cell.length_c   1.000
_cell.angle_alpha   90.00
_cell.angle_beta   90.00
_cell.angle_gamma   90.00
#
_symmetry.space_group_name_H-M   'P 1'
#
loop_
_entity.id
_entity.type
_entity.pdbx_description
1 polymer ?
#
loop_
_entity_poly.entity_id
_entity_poly.type
_entity_poly.pdbx_seq_one_letter_code
_entity_poly.pdbx_strand_id
1 'polypeptide(L)'
;MKNNLVKILATLGLIVAIALILRGVFDVGKIGFKNFSSKLPILKCEIYDTDGSKKIQFYDLEKIENEDPTNDMTQDQFQKWRSQKNLEATTFGENEHMNNYSIFYRNHENGITKGWNATINKDTGEIEIFFPKHTPVGASFDETLTAMAEAQVFKGECIEVKRKKL
;
A
#
# COMPACT_ATOMS: atom_id res chain seq x y z
N MET A 1 -50.15 8.45 28.07
CA MET A 1 -49.76 7.41 27.10
C MET A 1 -48.88 7.91 25.94
N LYS A 2 -49.07 9.12 25.40
CA LYS A 2 -48.28 9.66 24.29
C LYS A 2 -46.77 9.74 24.58
N ASN A 3 -46.32 10.13 25.78
CA ASN A 3 -44.90 10.31 26.11
C ASN A 3 -44.07 9.00 26.14
N ASN A 4 -44.74 7.87 26.42
CA ASN A 4 -44.02 6.59 26.43
C ASN A 4 -43.79 6.05 25.00
N LEU A 5 -44.71 6.32 24.08
CA LEU A 5 -44.55 5.90 22.68
C LEU A 5 -43.39 6.62 22.00
N VAL A 6 -43.22 7.93 22.24
CA VAL A 6 -42.12 8.74 21.72
C VAL A 6 -40.77 8.24 22.24
N LYS A 7 -40.69 7.88 23.54
CA LYS A 7 -39.47 7.33 24.14
C LYS A 7 -39.10 5.97 23.51
N ILE A 8 -40.09 5.10 23.30
CA ILE A 8 -39.85 3.78 22.68
C ILE A 8 -39.37 3.93 21.23
N LEU A 9 -39.97 4.82 20.46
CA LEU A 9 -39.54 5.09 19.06
C LEU A 9 -38.13 5.69 18.99
N ALA A 10 -37.80 6.60 19.92
CA ALA A 10 -36.43 7.19 19.98
C ALA A 10 -35.37 6.12 20.34
N THR A 11 -35.69 5.21 21.29
CA THR A 11 -34.77 4.14 21.68
C THR A 11 -34.59 3.11 20.56
N LEU A 12 -35.64 2.76 19.84
CA LEU A 12 -35.59 1.88 18.68
C LEU A 12 -34.75 2.50 17.53
N GLY A 13 -34.92 3.80 17.26
CA GLY A 13 -34.13 4.53 16.28
C GLY A 13 -32.64 4.55 16.61
N LEU A 14 -32.30 4.73 17.89
CA LEU A 14 -30.92 4.71 18.36
C LEU A 14 -30.27 3.32 18.19
N ILE A 15 -31.00 2.25 18.54
CA ILE A 15 -30.52 0.87 18.38
C ILE A 15 -30.26 0.53 16.91
N VAL A 16 -31.15 0.92 16.01
CA VAL A 16 -30.99 0.71 14.58
C VAL A 16 -29.78 1.50 14.02
N ALA A 17 -29.58 2.76 14.46
CA ALA A 17 -28.45 3.56 14.06
C ALA A 17 -27.12 2.94 14.55
N ILE A 18 -27.05 2.47 15.78
CA ILE A 18 -25.88 1.77 16.33
C ILE A 18 -25.62 0.47 15.56
N ALA A 19 -26.64 -0.31 15.23
CA ALA A 19 -26.51 -1.55 14.47
C ALA A 19 -25.98 -1.29 13.04
N LEU A 20 -26.39 -0.20 12.40
CA LEU A 20 -25.88 0.20 11.06
C LEU A 20 -24.43 0.68 11.12
N ILE A 21 -24.06 1.44 12.17
CA ILE A 21 -22.67 1.88 12.38
C ILE A 21 -21.78 0.65 12.66
N LEU A 22 -22.22 -0.27 13.51
CA LEU A 22 -21.47 -1.50 13.80
C LEU A 22 -21.32 -2.37 12.55
N ARG A 23 -22.36 -2.52 11.72
CA ARG A 23 -22.23 -3.21 10.43
C ARG A 23 -21.20 -2.53 9.52
N GLY A 24 -21.23 -1.21 9.39
CA GLY A 24 -20.24 -0.47 8.60
C GLY A 24 -18.81 -0.68 9.12
N VAL A 25 -18.60 -0.75 10.44
CA VAL A 25 -17.30 -1.02 11.04
C VAL A 25 -16.87 -2.49 10.88
N PHE A 26 -17.82 -3.44 10.92
CA PHE A 26 -17.51 -4.87 10.69
C PHE A 26 -17.30 -5.21 9.22
N ASP A 27 -17.91 -4.49 8.27
CA ASP A 27 -17.62 -4.67 6.85
C ASP A 27 -16.25 -4.12 6.43
N VAL A 28 -15.70 -3.12 7.14
CA VAL A 28 -14.32 -2.66 6.98
C VAL A 28 -13.30 -3.70 7.50
N GLY A 29 -13.68 -4.56 8.43
CA GLY A 29 -12.84 -5.66 8.95
C GLY A 29 -12.82 -6.93 8.10
N LYS A 30 -13.71 -7.04 7.13
CA LYS A 30 -13.66 -8.05 6.08
C LYS A 30 -13.10 -7.44 4.80
N ILE A 31 -11.83 -7.08 4.82
CA ILE A 31 -11.03 -7.11 3.59
C ILE A 31 -10.95 -8.59 3.24
N GLY A 32 -12.02 -9.05 2.58
CA GLY A 32 -12.06 -10.40 2.06
C GLY A 32 -10.96 -10.50 1.04
N PHE A 33 -9.97 -11.33 1.32
CA PHE A 33 -9.11 -11.89 0.31
C PHE A 33 -10.03 -12.58 -0.71
N LYS A 34 -10.50 -11.83 -1.69
CA LYS A 34 -11.05 -12.41 -2.89
C LYS A 34 -9.87 -13.14 -3.52
N ASN A 35 -10.02 -14.45 -3.69
CA ASN A 35 -9.19 -15.24 -4.57
C ASN A 35 -9.23 -14.58 -5.97
N PHE A 36 -8.36 -13.61 -6.20
CA PHE A 36 -8.11 -13.07 -7.52
C PHE A 36 -7.33 -14.13 -8.29
N SER A 37 -8.04 -14.93 -9.03
CA SER A 37 -7.48 -15.85 -10.03
C SER A 37 -7.07 -15.11 -11.31
N SER A 38 -7.06 -13.80 -11.34
CA SER A 38 -6.46 -13.02 -12.41
C SER A 38 -4.99 -12.81 -12.09
N LYS A 39 -4.14 -13.46 -12.86
CA LYS A 39 -2.68 -13.26 -12.75
C LYS A 39 -2.37 -11.77 -12.84
N LEU A 40 -1.71 -11.24 -11.83
CA LEU A 40 -1.22 -9.87 -11.88
C LEU A 40 -0.29 -9.67 -13.08
N PRO A 41 -0.33 -8.49 -13.72
CA PRO A 41 0.44 -8.25 -14.93
C PRO A 41 1.95 -8.13 -14.68
N ILE A 42 2.72 -8.33 -15.74
CA ILE A 42 4.08 -7.80 -15.81
C ILE A 42 3.99 -6.41 -16.43
N LEU A 43 4.55 -5.43 -15.77
CA LEU A 43 4.60 -4.06 -16.24
C LEU A 43 6.00 -3.73 -16.74
N LYS A 44 6.09 -3.14 -17.93
CA LYS A 44 7.29 -2.48 -18.44
C LYS A 44 7.11 -0.99 -18.25
N CYS A 45 7.92 -0.36 -17.42
CA CYS A 45 7.86 1.05 -17.10
C CYS A 45 9.04 1.81 -17.67
N GLU A 46 8.75 2.96 -18.27
CA GLU A 46 9.74 3.93 -18.75
C GLU A 46 9.75 5.10 -17.77
N ILE A 47 10.81 5.24 -17.00
CA ILE A 47 10.95 6.20 -15.91
C ILE A 47 11.93 7.27 -16.36
N TYR A 48 11.57 8.54 -16.17
CA TYR A 48 12.39 9.68 -16.54
C TYR A 48 13.10 10.24 -15.32
N ASP A 49 14.41 10.41 -15.44
CA ASP A 49 15.23 11.08 -14.43
C ASP A 49 15.11 12.60 -14.58
N THR A 50 15.54 13.34 -13.56
CA THR A 50 15.53 14.80 -13.53
C THR A 50 16.37 15.46 -14.64
N ASP A 51 17.37 14.73 -15.17
CA ASP A 51 18.20 15.15 -16.31
C ASP A 51 17.60 14.78 -17.67
N GLY A 52 16.39 14.16 -17.69
CA GLY A 52 15.70 13.69 -18.88
C GLY A 52 16.20 12.33 -19.39
N SER A 53 17.14 11.69 -18.71
CA SER A 53 17.54 10.33 -19.03
C SER A 53 16.41 9.36 -18.75
N LYS A 54 16.34 8.29 -19.55
CA LYS A 54 15.27 7.30 -19.49
C LYS A 54 15.80 5.96 -18.99
N LYS A 55 15.13 5.44 -17.96
CA LYS A 55 15.34 4.09 -17.45
C LYS A 55 14.17 3.19 -17.80
N ILE A 56 14.44 1.95 -18.21
CA ILE A 56 13.41 0.93 -18.42
C ILE A 56 13.47 -0.04 -17.23
N GLN A 57 12.35 -0.24 -16.56
CA GLN A 57 12.21 -1.17 -15.46
C GLN A 57 11.02 -2.11 -15.67
N PHE A 58 11.17 -3.36 -15.22
CA PHE A 58 10.11 -4.36 -15.28
C PHE A 58 9.66 -4.71 -13.86
N TYR A 59 8.34 -4.74 -13.65
CA TYR A 59 7.71 -5.18 -12.42
C TYR A 59 6.83 -6.39 -12.71
N ASP A 60 7.22 -7.57 -12.23
CA ASP A 60 6.36 -8.76 -12.21
C ASP A 60 5.54 -8.71 -10.92
N LEU A 61 4.32 -8.15 -11.00
CA LEU A 61 3.51 -7.89 -9.82
C LEU A 61 3.09 -9.19 -9.12
N GLU A 62 2.83 -10.28 -9.86
CA GLU A 62 2.51 -11.58 -9.28
C GLU A 62 3.71 -12.16 -8.51
N LYS A 63 4.92 -11.99 -9.04
CA LYS A 63 6.13 -12.41 -8.33
C LYS A 63 6.35 -11.59 -7.06
N ILE A 64 6.20 -10.27 -7.14
CA ILE A 64 6.36 -9.37 -5.99
C ILE A 64 5.32 -9.69 -4.91
N GLU A 65 4.06 -9.91 -5.29
CA GLU A 65 2.99 -10.29 -4.36
C GLU A 65 3.29 -11.63 -3.68
N ASN A 66 3.71 -12.65 -4.44
CA ASN A 66 4.02 -13.97 -3.89
C ASN A 66 5.25 -13.98 -2.98
N GLU A 67 6.20 -13.09 -3.22
CA GLU A 67 7.43 -12.93 -2.42
C GLU A 67 7.27 -11.91 -1.27
N ASP A 68 6.11 -11.26 -1.14
CA ASP A 68 5.84 -10.29 -0.08
C ASP A 68 5.82 -10.99 1.30
N PRO A 69 6.80 -10.70 2.17
CA PRO A 69 6.89 -11.36 3.47
C PRO A 69 5.77 -10.94 4.43
N THR A 70 4.96 -9.95 4.09
CA THR A 70 3.94 -9.39 5.00
C THR A 70 2.53 -9.94 4.78
N ASN A 71 2.31 -10.73 3.73
CA ASN A 71 0.99 -11.20 3.33
C ASN A 71 0.20 -11.92 4.43
N ASP A 72 0.88 -12.70 5.29
CA ASP A 72 0.25 -13.48 6.36
C ASP A 72 0.58 -12.95 7.78
N MET A 73 1.15 -11.75 7.89
CA MET A 73 1.55 -11.19 9.17
C MET A 73 0.37 -10.57 9.92
N THR A 74 0.28 -10.88 11.22
CA THR A 74 -0.54 -10.10 12.14
C THR A 74 0.08 -8.71 12.35
N GLN A 75 -0.70 -7.76 12.90
CA GLN A 75 -0.23 -6.40 13.17
C GLN A 75 1.02 -6.41 14.08
N ASP A 76 1.06 -7.25 15.10
CA ASP A 76 2.21 -7.35 16.02
C ASP A 76 3.44 -7.94 15.33
N GLN A 77 3.25 -8.95 14.48
CA GLN A 77 4.32 -9.52 13.67
C GLN A 77 4.88 -8.50 12.69
N PHE A 78 4.01 -7.73 12.04
CA PHE A 78 4.41 -6.66 11.14
C PHE A 78 5.24 -5.58 11.85
N GLN A 79 4.83 -5.13 13.04
CA GLN A 79 5.60 -4.14 13.80
C GLN A 79 6.98 -4.68 14.21
N LYS A 80 7.05 -5.94 14.66
CA LYS A 80 8.30 -6.61 15.02
C LYS A 80 9.21 -6.79 13.79
N TRP A 81 8.64 -7.20 12.66
CA TRP A 81 9.36 -7.36 11.41
C TRP A 81 9.94 -6.01 10.93
N ARG A 82 9.11 -4.96 10.94
CA ARG A 82 9.51 -3.61 10.52
C ARG A 82 10.64 -3.02 11.36
N SER A 83 10.79 -3.43 12.61
CA SER A 83 11.82 -2.95 13.55
C SER A 83 13.14 -3.72 13.50
N GLN A 84 13.27 -4.72 12.63
CA GLN A 84 14.50 -5.50 12.49
C GLN A 84 15.66 -4.61 12.03
N LYS A 85 16.84 -4.84 12.62
CA LYS A 85 18.05 -4.05 12.30
C LYS A 85 18.61 -4.32 10.91
N ASN A 86 18.44 -5.55 10.43
CA ASN A 86 18.82 -5.99 9.09
C ASN A 86 17.54 -6.48 8.42
N LEU A 87 17.04 -5.70 7.49
CA LEU A 87 15.82 -5.99 6.75
C LEU A 87 16.04 -5.59 5.30
N GLU A 88 15.77 -6.51 4.39
CA GLU A 88 15.63 -6.19 2.97
C GLU A 88 14.36 -6.87 2.47
N ALA A 89 13.42 -6.07 1.99
CA ALA A 89 12.14 -6.58 1.52
C ALA A 89 11.49 -5.67 0.49
N THR A 90 10.73 -6.31 -0.40
CA THR A 90 9.78 -5.65 -1.27
C THR A 90 8.39 -6.09 -0.85
N THR A 91 7.47 -5.14 -0.66
CA THR A 91 6.07 -5.43 -0.34
C THR A 91 5.16 -4.87 -1.42
N PHE A 92 4.00 -5.48 -1.56
CA PHE A 92 3.01 -5.15 -2.58
C PHE A 92 1.69 -4.73 -1.94
N GLY A 93 1.00 -3.81 -2.57
CA GLY A 93 -0.34 -3.41 -2.18
C GLY A 93 -1.17 -3.03 -3.40
N GLU A 94 -2.42 -3.43 -3.39
CA GLU A 94 -3.42 -3.02 -4.35
C GLU A 94 -4.46 -2.14 -3.66
N ASN A 95 -4.67 -0.93 -4.15
CA ASN A 95 -5.69 -0.04 -3.65
C ASN A 95 -6.82 0.09 -4.67
N GLU A 96 -7.93 -0.61 -4.41
CA GLU A 96 -9.10 -0.59 -5.28
C GLU A 96 -9.77 0.79 -5.34
N HIS A 97 -9.77 1.56 -4.23
CA HIS A 97 -10.40 2.88 -4.19
C HIS A 97 -9.62 3.94 -4.99
N MET A 98 -8.29 3.88 -4.96
CA MET A 98 -7.43 4.77 -5.72
C MET A 98 -7.05 4.20 -7.09
N ASN A 99 -7.51 2.99 -7.40
CA ASN A 99 -7.25 2.26 -8.64
C ASN A 99 -5.76 2.21 -9.00
N ASN A 100 -4.92 1.85 -8.02
CA ASN A 100 -3.48 1.78 -8.21
C ASN A 100 -2.85 0.52 -7.61
N TYR A 101 -1.67 0.18 -8.12
CA TYR A 101 -0.71 -0.72 -7.49
C TYR A 101 0.33 0.10 -6.72
N SER A 102 0.75 -0.42 -5.58
CA SER A 102 1.82 0.16 -4.76
C SER A 102 2.89 -0.87 -4.51
N ILE A 103 4.14 -0.51 -4.75
CA ILE A 103 5.31 -1.35 -4.51
C ILE A 103 6.21 -0.59 -3.55
N PHE A 104 6.58 -1.21 -2.42
CA PHE A 104 7.43 -0.61 -1.41
C PHE A 104 8.69 -1.45 -1.28
N TYR A 105 9.84 -0.87 -1.49
CA TYR A 105 11.13 -1.45 -1.15
C TYR A 105 11.67 -0.83 0.11
N ARG A 106 12.19 -1.64 1.00
CA ARG A 106 12.84 -1.21 2.24
C ARG A 106 14.10 -2.03 2.49
N ASN A 107 15.16 -1.32 2.84
CA ASN A 107 16.42 -1.92 3.27
C ASN A 107 16.89 -1.22 4.54
N HIS A 108 17.19 -2.02 5.59
CA HIS A 108 17.83 -1.56 6.81
C HIS A 108 19.28 -2.05 6.79
N GLU A 109 20.20 -1.13 6.67
CA GLU A 109 21.64 -1.41 6.61
C GLU A 109 22.40 -0.40 7.47
N ASN A 110 23.30 -0.90 8.34
CA ASN A 110 24.13 -0.07 9.20
C ASN A 110 23.34 0.93 10.07
N GLY A 111 22.18 0.54 10.55
CA GLY A 111 21.29 1.39 11.37
C GLY A 111 20.54 2.47 10.56
N ILE A 112 20.59 2.43 9.25
CA ILE A 112 19.92 3.36 8.34
C ILE A 112 18.85 2.63 7.57
N THR A 113 17.67 3.25 7.45
CA THR A 113 16.59 2.83 6.57
C THR A 113 16.74 3.53 5.22
N LYS A 114 16.86 2.73 4.18
CA LYS A 114 16.79 3.15 2.77
C LYS A 114 15.55 2.54 2.16
N GLY A 115 14.99 3.18 1.16
CA GLY A 115 13.86 2.59 0.45
C GLY A 115 13.29 3.51 -0.61
N TRP A 116 12.29 2.99 -1.30
CA TRP A 116 11.49 3.74 -2.27
C TRP A 116 10.07 3.14 -2.29
N ASN A 117 9.13 3.90 -2.78
CA ASN A 117 7.84 3.38 -3.16
C ASN A 117 7.52 3.76 -4.61
N ALA A 118 6.83 2.87 -5.31
CA ALA A 118 6.25 3.15 -6.61
C ALA A 118 4.74 3.03 -6.53
N THR A 119 4.04 4.03 -7.07
CA THR A 119 2.59 4.00 -7.23
C THR A 119 2.28 4.01 -8.72
N ILE A 120 1.49 3.05 -9.19
CA ILE A 120 1.17 2.87 -10.60
C ILE A 120 -0.34 2.93 -10.76
N ASN A 121 -0.83 3.91 -11.50
CA ASN A 121 -2.25 4.03 -11.82
C ASN A 121 -2.64 2.95 -12.85
N LYS A 122 -3.68 2.17 -12.53
CA LYS A 122 -4.12 1.03 -13.35
C LYS A 122 -4.77 1.45 -14.67
N ASP A 123 -5.42 2.62 -14.70
CA ASP A 123 -6.13 3.11 -15.88
C ASP A 123 -5.19 3.80 -16.86
N THR A 124 -4.29 4.64 -16.34
CA THR A 124 -3.41 5.47 -17.17
C THR A 124 -2.03 4.86 -17.40
N GLY A 125 -1.61 3.93 -16.55
CA GLY A 125 -0.25 3.40 -16.54
C GLY A 125 0.79 4.38 -15.99
N GLU A 126 0.38 5.57 -15.53
CA GLU A 126 1.31 6.51 -14.90
C GLU A 126 1.97 5.90 -13.68
N ILE A 127 3.28 6.06 -13.57
CA ILE A 127 4.07 5.65 -12.42
C ILE A 127 4.74 6.86 -11.76
N GLU A 128 4.64 6.93 -10.45
CA GLU A 128 5.44 7.81 -9.62
C GLU A 128 6.29 6.97 -8.67
N ILE A 129 7.61 7.24 -8.67
CA ILE A 129 8.54 6.58 -7.75
C ILE A 129 9.08 7.61 -6.78
N PHE A 130 8.93 7.32 -5.51
CA PHE A 130 9.25 8.19 -4.41
C PHE A 130 10.45 7.65 -3.65
N PHE A 131 11.53 8.42 -3.61
CA PHE A 131 12.76 8.12 -2.86
C PHE A 131 12.89 9.07 -1.68
N PRO A 132 12.40 8.71 -0.48
CA PRO A 132 12.60 9.52 0.71
C PRO A 132 14.08 9.60 1.07
N LYS A 133 14.48 10.64 1.77
CA LYS A 133 15.81 10.66 2.38
C LYS A 133 15.97 9.49 3.36
N HIS A 134 17.21 9.06 3.50
CA HIS A 134 17.53 8.00 4.45
C HIS A 134 17.26 8.45 5.87
N THR A 135 16.69 7.56 6.69
CA THR A 135 16.38 7.80 8.10
C THR A 135 17.07 6.76 8.98
N PRO A 136 17.35 7.07 10.25
CA PRO A 136 17.76 6.05 11.22
C PRO A 136 16.70 4.94 11.33
N VAL A 137 17.12 3.71 11.61
CA VAL A 137 16.18 2.63 11.97
C VAL A 137 15.51 3.00 13.29
N GLY A 138 14.18 3.04 13.30
CA GLY A 138 13.39 3.49 14.44
C GLY A 138 13.22 5.02 14.52
N ALA A 139 13.47 5.73 13.42
CA ALA A 139 13.18 7.16 13.30
C ALA A 139 11.77 7.52 13.80
N SER A 140 11.64 8.66 14.42
CA SER A 140 10.37 9.22 14.87
C SER A 140 9.46 9.54 13.68
N PHE A 141 8.18 9.79 13.97
CA PHE A 141 7.22 10.21 12.96
C PHE A 141 7.66 11.52 12.27
N ASP A 142 8.16 12.50 13.04
CA ASP A 142 8.60 13.80 12.52
C ASP A 142 9.83 13.68 11.61
N GLU A 143 10.82 12.84 11.99
CA GLU A 143 11.97 12.56 11.14
C GLU A 143 11.56 11.87 9.85
N THR A 144 10.59 10.96 9.92
CA THR A 144 10.04 10.29 8.74
C THR A 144 9.31 11.27 7.84
N LEU A 145 8.48 12.17 8.38
CA LEU A 145 7.80 13.21 7.61
C LEU A 145 8.79 14.16 6.93
N THR A 146 9.84 14.57 7.63
CA THR A 146 10.90 15.42 7.06
C THR A 146 11.60 14.71 5.90
N ALA A 147 11.96 13.44 6.05
CA ALA A 147 12.56 12.65 5.00
C ALA A 147 11.65 12.49 3.78
N MET A 148 10.34 12.39 4.00
CA MET A 148 9.35 12.36 2.92
C MET A 148 9.20 13.71 2.22
N ALA A 149 9.23 14.84 2.96
CA ALA A 149 9.15 16.17 2.37
C ALA A 149 10.33 16.52 1.46
N GLU A 150 11.49 15.89 1.70
CA GLU A 150 12.72 16.08 0.92
C GLU A 150 12.97 14.94 -0.08
N ALA A 151 11.94 14.14 -0.37
CA ALA A 151 12.06 13.02 -1.29
C ALA A 151 12.28 13.46 -2.74
N GLN A 152 13.04 12.65 -3.46
CA GLN A 152 13.10 12.74 -4.92
C GLN A 152 11.93 11.98 -5.52
N VAL A 153 11.26 12.56 -6.52
CA VAL A 153 10.13 11.95 -7.22
C VAL A 153 10.49 11.78 -8.68
N PHE A 154 10.40 10.55 -9.16
CA PHE A 154 10.57 10.21 -10.58
C PHE A 154 9.20 9.83 -11.14
N LYS A 155 8.95 10.24 -12.38
CA LYS A 155 7.69 9.96 -13.07
C LYS A 155 7.95 9.18 -14.34
N GLY A 156 6.93 8.45 -14.77
CA GLY A 156 7.03 7.67 -16.00
C GLY A 156 5.71 7.06 -16.40
N GLU A 157 5.78 6.15 -17.35
CA GLU A 157 4.63 5.43 -17.87
C GLU A 157 4.93 3.94 -17.94
N CYS A 158 3.93 3.14 -17.60
CA CYS A 158 3.98 1.69 -17.63
C CYS A 158 2.99 1.14 -18.65
N ILE A 159 3.38 0.08 -19.30
CA ILE A 159 2.51 -0.73 -20.16
C ILE A 159 2.53 -2.18 -19.68
N GLU A 160 1.39 -2.85 -19.79
CA GLU A 160 1.33 -4.27 -19.54
C GLU A 160 2.04 -5.05 -20.66
N VAL A 161 2.85 -6.02 -20.28
CA VAL A 161 3.52 -6.92 -21.23
C VAL A 161 3.10 -8.36 -21.00
N LYS A 162 2.91 -9.10 -22.08
CA LYS A 162 2.51 -10.50 -22.00
C LYS A 162 3.63 -11.35 -21.43
N ARG A 163 3.31 -12.24 -20.49
CA ARG A 163 4.22 -13.31 -20.07
C ARG A 163 4.51 -14.20 -21.28
N LYS A 164 5.78 -14.33 -21.68
CA LYS A 164 6.16 -15.36 -22.64
C LYS A 164 5.85 -16.71 -21.97
N LYS A 165 5.03 -17.55 -22.60
CA LYS A 165 4.95 -18.97 -22.21
C LYS A 165 6.34 -19.57 -22.49
N LEU A 166 7.05 -19.91 -21.41
CA LEU A 166 8.23 -20.78 -21.49
C LEU A 166 7.79 -22.20 -21.69
#